data_5faeeae0efbf6f2a833b0922d9a29161
#
_entry.id   5faeeae0efbf6f2a833b0922d9a29161
#
_cell.length_a   1.000
_cell.length_b   1.000
_cell.length_c   1.000
_cell.angle_alpha   90.00
_cell.angle_beta   90.00
_cell.angle_gamma   90.00
#
_symmetry.space_group_name_H-M   'P 1'
#
loop_
_entity.id
_entity.type
_entity.pdbx_description
1 polymer ?
#
loop_
_entity_poly.entity_id
_entity_poly.type
_entity_poly.pdbx_seq_one_letter_code
_entity_poly.pdbx_strand_id
1 'polypeptide(L)'
;MRWGFLCLICLLVSCSESAKTSNIKKKSKEFSAQEYAEKVTIEYTDSGLLRARVFSPILTAIKSKLHPYVLMKQGLKVDFYDKQGVLESYLTAEYGASYAEEKKVIVRRNVEILNTKGETLNTEELIWDQTTGTIRT
;
A
#
# COMPACT_ATOMS: atom_id res chain seq x y z
N MET A 1 47.13 61.29 31.15
CA MET A 1 46.46 62.04 30.09
C MET A 1 45.71 61.00 29.29
N ARG A 2 44.52 60.75 29.69
CA ARG A 2 43.27 61.38 29.39
C ARG A 2 43.00 61.38 27.88
N TRP A 3 42.13 60.56 27.50
CA TRP A 3 41.14 60.57 26.42
C TRP A 3 41.01 59.20 25.82
N GLY A 4 39.92 58.65 25.72
CA GLY A 4 38.50 59.02 25.72
C GLY A 4 37.78 57.81 25.29
N PHE A 5 37.07 57.21 26.20
CA PHE A 5 36.30 56.00 25.99
C PHE A 5 35.03 56.36 25.25
N LEU A 6 35.06 56.27 23.94
CA LEU A 6 33.89 56.44 23.14
C LEU A 6 33.05 55.15 23.14
N CYS A 7 32.06 55.19 23.97
CA CYS A 7 31.07 54.14 24.15
C CYS A 7 30.23 53.98 22.88
N LEU A 8 30.49 52.98 22.06
CA LEU A 8 29.67 52.63 20.93
C LEU A 8 28.53 51.72 21.42
N ILE A 9 27.38 52.39 21.72
CA ILE A 9 26.14 51.72 22.06
C ILE A 9 25.56 51.17 20.78
N CYS A 10 25.73 49.85 20.50
CA CYS A 10 24.99 49.17 19.50
C CYS A 10 23.56 48.93 20.00
N LEU A 11 22.63 49.68 19.44
CA LEU A 11 21.19 49.48 19.55
C LEU A 11 20.81 48.14 18.91
N LEU A 12 20.56 47.15 19.74
CA LEU A 12 19.90 45.94 19.33
C LEU A 12 18.42 46.23 19.14
N VAL A 13 18.01 46.47 17.91
CA VAL A 13 16.62 46.48 17.52
C VAL A 13 16.12 45.05 17.53
N SER A 14 15.52 44.64 18.64
CA SER A 14 14.78 43.41 18.77
C SER A 14 13.49 43.53 17.97
N CYS A 15 13.42 42.91 16.81
CA CYS A 15 12.19 42.75 16.06
C CYS A 15 11.38 41.66 16.74
N SER A 16 10.42 42.05 17.57
CA SER A 16 9.42 41.19 18.16
C SER A 16 8.31 40.96 17.11
N GLU A 17 8.43 39.92 16.32
CA GLU A 17 7.34 39.44 15.47
C GLU A 17 6.34 38.67 16.34
N SER A 18 5.24 39.34 16.66
CA SER A 18 4.06 38.73 17.28
C SER A 18 3.44 37.74 16.29
N ALA A 19 3.85 36.48 16.39
CA ALA A 19 3.13 35.40 15.75
C ALA A 19 1.73 35.30 16.37
N LYS A 20 0.73 35.81 15.64
CA LYS A 20 -0.69 35.54 15.91
C LYS A 20 -0.88 34.02 15.75
N THR A 21 -0.87 33.33 16.85
CA THR A 21 -1.29 31.91 16.90
C THR A 21 -2.79 31.87 16.59
N SER A 22 -3.12 31.69 15.33
CA SER A 22 -4.45 31.27 14.94
C SER A 22 -4.63 29.83 15.44
N ASN A 23 -5.50 29.68 16.43
CA ASN A 23 -5.98 28.37 16.87
C ASN A 23 -6.76 27.69 15.74
N ILE A 24 -6.04 27.18 14.75
CA ILE A 24 -6.58 26.21 13.81
C ILE A 24 -6.74 24.93 14.64
N LYS A 25 -7.95 24.66 15.08
CA LYS A 25 -8.33 23.31 15.51
C LYS A 25 -8.04 22.39 14.33
N LYS A 26 -6.83 21.86 14.28
CA LYS A 26 -6.50 20.72 13.42
C LYS A 26 -7.40 19.58 13.86
N LYS A 27 -8.59 19.50 13.23
CA LYS A 27 -9.28 18.24 13.08
C LYS A 27 -8.26 17.36 12.40
N SER A 28 -7.63 16.48 13.14
CA SER A 28 -6.69 15.47 12.62
C SER A 28 -7.49 14.55 11.71
N LYS A 29 -7.66 14.98 10.45
CA LYS A 29 -7.98 14.11 9.37
C LYS A 29 -6.77 13.18 9.34
N GLU A 30 -6.97 11.93 9.73
CA GLU A 30 -5.96 10.88 9.63
C GLU A 30 -5.49 10.89 8.17
N PHE A 31 -4.34 11.52 7.92
CA PHE A 31 -3.81 11.69 6.58
C PHE A 31 -3.15 10.36 6.25
N SER A 32 -3.96 9.47 5.68
CA SER A 32 -3.45 8.25 5.07
C SER A 32 -2.64 8.65 3.84
N ALA A 33 -1.32 8.59 3.94
CA ALA A 33 -0.47 8.82 2.79
C ALA A 33 -0.74 7.72 1.76
N GLN A 34 -1.04 8.11 0.53
CA GLN A 34 -1.26 7.21 -0.59
C GLN A 34 -0.08 7.30 -1.55
N GLU A 35 0.47 6.16 -1.90
CA GLU A 35 1.45 6.02 -2.97
C GLU A 35 0.84 5.12 -4.04
N TYR A 36 1.10 5.40 -5.30
CA TYR A 36 0.66 4.55 -6.39
C TYR A 36 1.81 4.19 -7.31
N ALA A 37 1.70 3.03 -7.93
CA ALA A 37 2.62 2.55 -8.93
C ALA A 37 1.83 1.95 -10.11
N GLU A 38 2.35 2.12 -11.31
CA GLU A 38 1.73 1.63 -12.54
C GLU A 38 2.45 0.38 -13.04
N LYS A 39 1.69 -0.52 -13.70
CA LYS A 39 2.20 -1.75 -14.33
C LYS A 39 3.03 -2.58 -13.37
N VAL A 40 2.49 -2.82 -12.17
CA VAL A 40 3.19 -3.50 -11.09
C VAL A 40 3.14 -5.01 -11.30
N THR A 41 4.26 -5.67 -11.09
CA THR A 41 4.35 -7.11 -10.96
C THR A 41 4.90 -7.43 -9.57
N ILE A 42 4.19 -8.27 -8.81
CA ILE A 42 4.59 -8.73 -7.48
C ILE A 42 4.79 -10.24 -7.56
N GLU A 43 5.93 -10.71 -7.09
CA GLU A 43 6.25 -12.14 -7.02
C GLU A 43 6.21 -12.60 -5.57
N TYR A 44 5.44 -13.65 -5.32
CA TYR A 44 5.39 -14.35 -4.05
C TYR A 44 6.20 -15.62 -4.15
N THR A 45 7.18 -15.74 -3.29
CA THR A 45 8.03 -16.94 -3.22
C THR A 45 7.85 -17.64 -1.88
N ASP A 46 7.90 -18.95 -1.90
CA ASP A 46 7.96 -19.79 -0.71
C ASP A 46 9.17 -20.70 -0.83
N SER A 47 10.05 -20.67 0.19
CA SER A 47 11.29 -21.46 0.22
C SER A 47 12.14 -21.29 -1.05
N GLY A 48 12.18 -20.06 -1.60
CA GLY A 48 12.93 -19.71 -2.81
C GLY A 48 12.26 -20.10 -4.13
N LEU A 49 11.07 -20.70 -4.09
CA LEU A 49 10.29 -21.06 -5.27
C LEU A 49 9.17 -20.07 -5.53
N LEU A 50 9.01 -19.64 -6.77
CA LEU A 50 7.90 -18.80 -7.18
C LEU A 50 6.59 -19.55 -7.00
N ARG A 51 5.66 -18.97 -6.23
CA ARG A 51 4.34 -19.57 -5.94
C ARG A 51 3.20 -18.79 -6.59
N ALA A 52 3.36 -17.49 -6.71
CA ALA A 52 2.39 -16.67 -7.40
C ALA A 52 3.06 -15.42 -8.00
N ARG A 53 2.52 -14.96 -9.12
CA ARG A 53 2.87 -13.68 -9.74
C ARG A 53 1.60 -12.87 -9.94
N VAL A 54 1.53 -11.71 -9.28
CA VAL A 54 0.41 -10.79 -9.39
C VAL A 54 0.79 -9.65 -10.32
N PHE A 55 -0.04 -9.40 -11.30
CA PHE A 55 0.05 -8.23 -12.15
C PHE A 55 -1.14 -7.31 -11.89
N SER A 56 -0.90 -6.00 -11.76
CA SER A 56 -1.94 -4.98 -11.68
C SER A 56 -1.55 -3.75 -12.49
N PRO A 57 -2.48 -3.19 -13.28
CA PRO A 57 -2.24 -1.94 -14.00
C PRO A 57 -1.90 -0.78 -13.08
N ILE A 58 -2.60 -0.67 -11.95
CA ILE A 58 -2.37 0.35 -10.91
C ILE A 58 -2.48 -0.29 -9.53
N LEU A 59 -1.44 -0.07 -8.74
CA LEU A 59 -1.37 -0.45 -7.34
C LEU A 59 -1.35 0.82 -6.50
N THR A 60 -2.22 0.90 -5.49
CA THR A 60 -2.26 2.01 -4.53
C THR A 60 -1.95 1.49 -3.14
N ALA A 61 -0.83 1.92 -2.58
CA ALA A 61 -0.47 1.61 -1.20
C ALA A 61 -1.08 2.66 -0.26
N ILE A 62 -1.83 2.19 0.72
CA ILE A 62 -2.45 3.01 1.75
C ILE A 62 -1.63 2.85 3.03
N LYS A 63 -0.88 3.89 3.39
CA LYS A 63 -0.09 3.94 4.62
C LYS A 63 -0.99 4.40 5.77
N SER A 64 -1.73 3.48 6.36
CA SER A 64 -2.44 3.68 7.61
C SER A 64 -1.53 3.34 8.78
N LYS A 65 -1.65 4.06 9.90
CA LYS A 65 -0.89 3.74 11.12
C LYS A 65 -1.32 2.44 11.78
N LEU A 66 -2.58 2.06 11.59
CA LEU A 66 -3.17 0.88 12.23
C LEU A 66 -3.16 -0.34 11.30
N HIS A 67 -3.53 -0.16 10.05
CA HIS A 67 -3.67 -1.26 9.08
C HIS A 67 -3.22 -0.78 7.69
N PRO A 68 -1.93 -0.88 7.36
CA PRO A 68 -1.48 -0.61 6.00
C PRO A 68 -2.00 -1.69 5.05
N TYR A 69 -2.45 -1.28 3.88
CA TYR A 69 -2.97 -2.20 2.87
C TYR A 69 -2.72 -1.69 1.46
N VAL A 70 -2.84 -2.59 0.51
CA VAL A 70 -2.63 -2.31 -0.91
C VAL A 70 -3.91 -2.55 -1.67
N LEU A 71 -4.26 -1.64 -2.58
CA LEU A 71 -5.44 -1.71 -3.45
C LEU A 71 -5.03 -1.85 -4.91
N MET A 72 -5.76 -2.69 -5.64
CA MET A 72 -5.70 -2.89 -7.08
C MET A 72 -7.10 -2.65 -7.65
N LYS A 73 -7.44 -1.36 -7.83
CA LYS A 73 -8.82 -0.93 -8.21
C LYS A 73 -9.12 -1.06 -9.69
N GLN A 74 -8.10 -1.24 -10.53
CA GLN A 74 -8.24 -1.37 -11.98
C GLN A 74 -8.04 -2.80 -12.45
N GLY A 75 -8.27 -3.75 -11.56
CA GLY A 75 -8.12 -5.15 -11.84
C GLY A 75 -6.73 -5.71 -11.54
N LEU A 76 -6.68 -7.02 -11.54
CA LEU A 76 -5.47 -7.81 -11.36
C LEU A 76 -5.57 -9.13 -12.09
N LYS A 77 -4.40 -9.67 -12.38
CA LYS A 77 -4.21 -11.06 -12.82
C LYS A 77 -3.20 -11.71 -11.87
N VAL A 78 -3.47 -12.95 -11.49
CA VAL A 78 -2.55 -13.75 -10.67
C VAL A 78 -2.28 -15.06 -11.42
N ASP A 79 -1.01 -15.36 -11.62
CA ASP A 79 -0.54 -16.67 -12.09
C ASP A 79 -0.05 -17.46 -10.88
N PHE A 80 -0.58 -18.66 -10.69
CA PHE A 80 -0.18 -19.60 -9.62
C PHE A 80 0.69 -20.69 -10.17
N TYR A 81 1.73 -21.05 -9.43
CA TYR A 81 2.72 -22.05 -9.80
C TYR A 81 2.76 -23.18 -8.78
N ASP A 82 2.93 -24.39 -9.26
CA ASP A 82 3.12 -25.56 -8.42
C ASP A 82 4.52 -25.60 -7.77
N LYS A 83 4.80 -26.67 -7.03
CA LYS A 83 6.11 -26.84 -6.35
C LYS A 83 7.27 -27.05 -7.33
N GLN A 84 6.99 -27.36 -8.57
CA GLN A 84 7.96 -27.54 -9.66
C GLN A 84 8.17 -26.25 -10.46
N GLY A 85 7.43 -25.17 -10.15
CA GLY A 85 7.49 -23.89 -10.88
C GLY A 85 6.70 -23.92 -12.19
N VAL A 86 5.80 -24.87 -12.36
CA VAL A 86 4.92 -24.97 -13.53
C VAL A 86 3.63 -24.20 -13.25
N LEU A 87 3.13 -23.48 -14.24
CA LEU A 87 1.86 -22.77 -14.14
C LEU A 87 0.73 -23.78 -13.89
N GLU A 88 0.00 -23.61 -12.80
CA GLU A 88 -1.09 -24.49 -12.38
C GLU A 88 -2.47 -23.88 -12.66
N SER A 89 -2.61 -22.60 -12.38
CA SER A 89 -3.86 -21.87 -12.58
C SER A 89 -3.61 -20.36 -12.65
N TYR A 90 -4.59 -19.62 -13.13
CA TYR A 90 -4.59 -18.18 -13.08
C TYR A 90 -5.94 -17.66 -12.61
N LEU A 91 -5.89 -16.49 -11.97
CA LEU A 91 -7.05 -15.76 -11.47
C LEU A 91 -7.07 -14.38 -12.13
N THR A 92 -8.27 -13.93 -12.50
CA THR A 92 -8.53 -12.54 -12.87
C THR A 92 -9.64 -11.97 -12.00
N ALA A 93 -9.59 -10.68 -11.70
CA ALA A 93 -10.62 -9.96 -10.98
C ALA A 93 -10.53 -8.47 -11.29
N GLU A 94 -11.62 -7.74 -11.12
CA GLU A 94 -11.66 -6.28 -11.34
C GLU A 94 -11.20 -5.48 -10.13
N TYR A 95 -11.10 -6.11 -8.97
CA TYR A 95 -10.69 -5.46 -7.73
C TYR A 95 -9.91 -6.41 -6.84
N GLY A 96 -8.85 -5.91 -6.21
CA GLY A 96 -8.09 -6.62 -5.21
C GLY A 96 -7.68 -5.72 -4.05
N ALA A 97 -7.59 -6.32 -2.86
CA ALA A 97 -7.01 -5.70 -1.68
C ALA A 97 -6.13 -6.71 -0.95
N SER A 98 -4.93 -6.29 -0.54
CA SER A 98 -3.98 -7.10 0.20
C SER A 98 -3.67 -6.44 1.54
N TYR A 99 -3.91 -7.16 2.60
CA TYR A 99 -3.70 -6.78 4.01
C TYR A 99 -2.54 -7.59 4.56
N ALA A 100 -1.33 -7.04 4.46
CA ALA A 100 -0.10 -7.77 4.78
C ALA A 100 -0.02 -8.19 6.25
N GLU A 101 -0.43 -7.33 7.19
CA GLU A 101 -0.42 -7.64 8.62
C GLU A 101 -1.42 -8.74 8.99
N GLU A 102 -2.58 -8.73 8.33
CA GLU A 102 -3.63 -9.73 8.54
C GLU A 102 -3.39 -11.00 7.72
N LYS A 103 -2.37 -11.01 6.85
CA LYS A 103 -2.07 -12.10 5.90
C LYS A 103 -3.29 -12.51 5.09
N LYS A 104 -4.06 -11.52 4.62
CA LYS A 104 -5.31 -11.70 3.93
C LYS A 104 -5.31 -10.99 2.58
N VAL A 105 -5.79 -11.66 1.56
CA VAL A 105 -6.05 -11.09 0.24
C VAL A 105 -7.51 -11.27 -0.09
N ILE A 106 -8.15 -10.19 -0.56
CA ILE A 106 -9.56 -10.18 -0.99
C ILE A 106 -9.59 -9.75 -2.45
N VAL A 107 -10.24 -10.52 -3.30
CA VAL A 107 -10.51 -10.15 -4.68
C VAL A 107 -12.02 -10.15 -4.92
N ARG A 108 -12.50 -9.23 -5.76
CA ARG A 108 -13.93 -9.00 -5.98
C ARG A 108 -14.22 -8.61 -7.43
N ARG A 109 -15.46 -8.82 -7.80
CA ARG A 109 -16.05 -8.47 -9.09
C ARG A 109 -15.45 -9.27 -10.24
N ASN A 110 -16.28 -10.05 -10.88
CA ASN A 110 -15.89 -10.92 -11.99
C ASN A 110 -14.63 -11.74 -11.68
N VAL A 111 -14.63 -12.38 -10.51
CA VAL A 111 -13.51 -13.25 -10.13
C VAL A 111 -13.62 -14.54 -10.91
N GLU A 112 -12.63 -14.81 -11.75
CA GLU A 112 -12.51 -16.03 -12.52
C GLU A 112 -11.19 -16.73 -12.20
N ILE A 113 -11.25 -18.02 -11.88
CA ILE A 113 -10.08 -18.88 -11.77
C ILE A 113 -10.17 -19.94 -12.84
N LEU A 114 -9.12 -20.13 -13.61
CA LEU A 114 -9.02 -21.17 -14.60
C LEU A 114 -7.73 -21.96 -14.36
N ASN A 115 -7.85 -23.28 -14.24
CA ASN A 115 -6.69 -24.15 -14.14
C ASN A 115 -6.24 -24.68 -15.52
N THR A 116 -5.06 -25.28 -15.55
CA THR A 116 -4.49 -25.84 -16.79
C THR A 116 -5.23 -27.07 -17.33
N LYS A 117 -6.19 -27.63 -16.56
CA LYS A 117 -7.08 -28.70 -16.99
C LYS A 117 -8.36 -28.22 -17.64
N GLY A 118 -8.59 -26.89 -17.67
CA GLY A 118 -9.77 -26.27 -18.25
C GLY A 118 -10.95 -26.17 -17.27
N GLU A 119 -10.74 -26.43 -15.98
CA GLU A 119 -11.77 -26.21 -14.96
C GLU A 119 -11.82 -24.74 -14.57
N THR A 120 -13.02 -24.19 -14.48
CA THR A 120 -13.27 -22.76 -14.18
C THR A 120 -14.11 -22.60 -12.93
N LEU A 121 -13.71 -21.66 -12.06
CA LEU A 121 -14.51 -21.19 -10.95
C LEU A 121 -14.81 -19.71 -11.18
N ASN A 122 -16.10 -19.34 -11.14
CA ASN A 122 -16.55 -17.96 -11.22
C ASN A 122 -17.22 -17.57 -9.89
N THR A 123 -16.87 -16.41 -9.34
CA THR A 123 -17.45 -15.90 -8.10
C THR A 123 -17.40 -14.36 -8.08
N GLU A 124 -18.22 -13.74 -7.23
CA GLU A 124 -18.16 -12.29 -7.01
C GLU A 124 -17.13 -11.87 -5.96
N GLU A 125 -16.77 -12.77 -5.06
CA GLU A 125 -15.77 -12.53 -4.04
C GLU A 125 -14.97 -13.78 -3.75
N LEU A 126 -13.68 -13.60 -3.51
CA LEU A 126 -12.80 -14.64 -3.01
C LEU A 126 -11.89 -14.05 -1.94
N ILE A 127 -11.82 -14.72 -0.80
CA ILE A 127 -10.95 -14.36 0.33
C ILE A 127 -9.93 -15.46 0.53
N TRP A 128 -8.66 -15.10 0.41
CA TRP A 128 -7.54 -15.98 0.72
C TRP A 128 -6.92 -15.61 2.06
N ASP A 129 -6.98 -16.53 3.00
CA ASP A 129 -6.28 -16.44 4.28
C ASP A 129 -4.93 -17.16 4.15
N GLN A 130 -3.86 -16.39 4.13
CA GLN A 130 -2.50 -16.91 3.97
C GLN A 130 -1.98 -17.63 5.23
N THR A 131 -2.59 -17.36 6.41
CA THR A 131 -2.20 -18.03 7.67
C THR A 131 -2.66 -19.47 7.68
N THR A 132 -3.90 -19.71 7.26
CA THR A 132 -4.51 -21.03 7.23
C THR A 132 -4.36 -21.73 5.87
N GLY A 133 -3.96 -20.97 4.84
CA GLY A 133 -3.91 -21.45 3.45
C GLY A 133 -5.31 -21.70 2.85
N THR A 134 -6.36 -21.20 3.48
CA THR A 134 -7.75 -21.46 3.05
C THR A 134 -8.26 -20.38 2.11
N ILE A 135 -9.07 -20.79 1.14
CA ILE A 135 -9.80 -19.92 0.23
C ILE A 135 -11.30 -20.07 0.53
N ARG A 136 -11.99 -18.93 0.58
CA ARG A 136 -13.45 -18.85 0.75
C ARG A 136 -14.04 -17.98 -0.36
N THR A 137 -15.22 -18.35 -0.81
CA THR A 137 -16.00 -17.64 -1.83
C THR A 137 -17.33 -17.24 -1.25
#